data_d782ea965094efc4f02eeec37242b9a0
#
_entry.id   d782ea965094efc4f02eeec37242b9a0
#
_cell.length_a   1.000
_cell.length_b   1.000
_cell.length_c   1.000
_cell.angle_alpha   90.00
_cell.angle_beta   90.00
_cell.angle_gamma   90.00
#
_symmetry.space_group_name_H-M   'P 1'
#
loop_
_entity.id
_entity.type
_entity.pdbx_description
1 polymer ?
#
loop_
_entity_poly.entity_id
_entity_poly.type
_entity_poly.pdbx_seq_one_letter_code
_entity_poly.pdbx_strand_id
1 'polypeptide(L)'
;NKKRIIRKTEKLMNIIVCIKQVPDTTEVKINPQTGTLIREGVPSIMNPDDKGGLEFALQLKDQYGAHVTVITMGLPQADAILREALAMGVDRAILLTDRKLGGADSLATSSSLAGALRTMDYDLIVTGRQAIDGDTAQVGPQIAEHLDIPQVSYLEALEFDGQKTFTLRKQTEDGYQVLQVDAPCLVTVLASAVKPRYMNVRGIVEAYDREVEVWGADRIDVAEDKIGKTGSPTS
;
A
#
# COMPACT_ATOMS: atom_id res chain seq x y z
N ASN A 1 -22.37 29.67 34.91
CA ASN A 1 -21.54 29.74 33.68
C ASN A 1 -21.11 28.33 33.27
N LYS A 2 -21.93 27.66 32.44
CA LYS A 2 -21.54 26.40 31.78
C LYS A 2 -20.62 26.77 30.62
N LYS A 3 -19.31 26.60 30.78
CA LYS A 3 -18.36 26.60 29.67
C LYS A 3 -18.74 25.45 28.71
N ARG A 4 -19.29 25.81 27.56
CA ARG A 4 -19.53 24.91 26.42
C ARG A 4 -18.17 24.56 25.87
N ILE A 5 -17.63 23.39 26.24
CA ILE A 5 -16.43 22.82 25.61
C ILE A 5 -16.85 22.46 24.18
N ILE A 6 -16.53 23.34 23.24
CA ILE A 6 -16.59 23.02 21.81
C ILE A 6 -15.44 22.02 21.63
N ARG A 7 -15.73 20.71 21.62
CA ARG A 7 -14.80 19.73 21.06
C ARG A 7 -14.65 20.10 19.59
N LYS A 8 -13.47 20.63 19.23
CA LYS A 8 -13.04 20.70 17.84
C LYS A 8 -13.16 19.25 17.35
N THR A 9 -13.98 18.99 16.36
CA THR A 9 -13.98 17.69 15.65
C THR A 9 -12.58 17.57 15.05
N GLU A 10 -11.72 16.81 15.71
CA GLU A 10 -10.42 16.46 15.17
C GLU A 10 -10.69 15.71 13.89
N LYS A 11 -10.12 16.21 12.79
CA LYS A 11 -10.21 15.55 11.48
C LYS A 11 -9.57 14.17 11.64
N LEU A 12 -10.32 13.12 11.38
CA LEU A 12 -9.79 11.76 11.39
C LEU A 12 -8.69 11.64 10.33
N MET A 13 -7.51 11.15 10.71
CA MET A 13 -6.42 10.88 9.79
C MET A 13 -6.81 9.75 8.84
N ASN A 14 -6.70 9.97 7.53
CA ASN A 14 -6.91 8.96 6.51
C ASN A 14 -5.56 8.42 6.00
N ILE A 15 -5.35 7.13 6.13
CA ILE A 15 -4.15 6.44 5.66
C ILE A 15 -4.55 5.47 4.55
N ILE A 16 -3.85 5.53 3.41
CA ILE A 16 -4.03 4.56 2.33
C ILE A 16 -2.76 3.75 2.18
N VAL A 17 -2.89 2.43 2.25
CA VAL A 17 -1.77 1.49 2.06
C VAL A 17 -1.94 0.78 0.72
N CYS A 18 -0.98 0.96 -0.18
CA CYS A 18 -0.91 0.20 -1.42
C CYS A 18 -0.21 -1.12 -1.13
N ILE A 19 -0.87 -2.24 -1.44
CA ILE A 19 -0.33 -3.58 -1.22
C ILE A 19 -0.33 -4.37 -2.53
N LYS A 20 0.60 -5.31 -2.69
CA LYS A 20 0.70 -6.15 -3.88
C LYS A 20 0.70 -7.63 -3.51
N GLN A 21 -0.04 -8.42 -4.29
CA GLN A 21 0.09 -9.87 -4.27
C GLN A 21 1.31 -10.28 -5.10
N VAL A 22 2.21 -11.05 -4.50
CA VAL A 22 3.43 -11.56 -5.14
C VAL A 22 3.53 -13.06 -4.96
N PRO A 23 4.24 -13.79 -5.85
CA PRO A 23 4.57 -15.19 -5.60
C PRO A 23 5.44 -15.34 -4.35
N ASP A 24 5.20 -16.37 -3.55
CA ASP A 24 6.10 -16.73 -2.44
C ASP A 24 7.39 -17.32 -3.00
N THR A 25 8.42 -16.48 -3.12
CA THR A 25 9.72 -16.88 -3.70
C THR A 25 10.51 -17.86 -2.82
N THR A 26 10.09 -18.08 -1.58
CA THR A 26 10.72 -19.07 -0.69
C THR A 26 10.33 -20.50 -1.06
N GLU A 27 9.22 -20.69 -1.78
CA GLU A 27 8.71 -22.01 -2.19
C GLU A 27 8.92 -22.31 -3.69
N VAL A 28 9.83 -21.62 -4.36
CA VAL A 28 10.05 -21.79 -5.80
C VAL A 28 10.72 -23.14 -6.10
N LYS A 29 10.10 -23.93 -6.97
CA LYS A 29 10.65 -25.19 -7.48
C LYS A 29 11.30 -24.96 -8.84
N ILE A 30 12.47 -25.56 -9.06
CA ILE A 30 13.13 -25.57 -10.36
C ILE A 30 12.71 -26.83 -11.12
N ASN A 31 12.32 -26.66 -12.38
CA ASN A 31 12.08 -27.78 -13.27
C ASN A 31 13.42 -28.50 -13.53
N PRO A 32 13.60 -29.75 -13.13
CA PRO A 32 14.88 -30.43 -13.25
C PRO A 32 15.28 -30.73 -14.71
N GLN A 33 14.33 -30.65 -15.66
CA GLN A 33 14.58 -30.93 -17.07
C GLN A 33 14.97 -29.67 -17.87
N THR A 34 14.41 -28.52 -17.51
CA THR A 34 14.58 -27.27 -18.25
C THR A 34 15.44 -26.23 -17.51
N GLY A 35 15.70 -26.44 -16.21
CA GLY A 35 16.39 -25.46 -15.36
C GLY A 35 15.59 -24.18 -15.09
N THR A 36 14.31 -24.13 -15.51
CA THR A 36 13.46 -22.95 -15.35
C THR A 36 12.62 -23.04 -14.08
N LEU A 37 12.23 -21.88 -13.55
CA LEU A 37 11.34 -21.80 -12.39
C LEU A 37 9.93 -22.31 -12.72
N ILE A 38 9.43 -23.26 -11.92
CA ILE A 38 8.04 -23.68 -11.95
C ILE A 38 7.23 -22.65 -11.19
N ARG A 39 6.47 -21.83 -11.92
CA ARG A 39 5.56 -20.81 -11.33
C ARG A 39 4.17 -21.35 -11.03
N GLU A 40 3.82 -22.50 -11.62
CA GLU A 40 2.53 -23.14 -11.42
C GLU A 40 2.46 -23.77 -10.02
N GLY A 41 1.41 -23.42 -9.27
CA GLY A 41 1.22 -23.90 -7.89
C GLY A 41 2.07 -23.22 -6.81
N VAL A 42 2.80 -22.15 -7.14
CA VAL A 42 3.49 -21.33 -6.13
C VAL A 42 2.45 -20.52 -5.36
N PRO A 43 2.40 -20.63 -4.03
CA PRO A 43 1.53 -19.78 -3.21
C PRO A 43 1.78 -18.30 -3.48
N SER A 44 0.74 -17.49 -3.37
CA SER A 44 0.87 -16.03 -3.45
C SER A 44 0.67 -15.44 -2.06
N ILE A 45 1.48 -14.45 -1.72
CA ILE A 45 1.47 -13.75 -0.44
C ILE A 45 1.33 -12.24 -0.64
N MET A 46 1.00 -11.51 0.43
CA MET A 46 1.17 -10.06 0.47
C MET A 46 2.68 -9.76 0.47
N ASN A 47 3.11 -8.83 -0.38
CA ASN A 47 4.51 -8.41 -0.45
C ASN A 47 5.04 -8.02 0.94
N PRO A 48 6.19 -8.54 1.39
CA PRO A 48 6.69 -8.33 2.76
C PRO A 48 6.91 -6.86 3.13
N ASP A 49 7.44 -6.04 2.22
CA ASP A 49 7.62 -4.61 2.47
C ASP A 49 6.26 -3.91 2.64
N ASP A 50 5.23 -4.28 1.85
CA ASP A 50 3.88 -3.73 1.97
C ASP A 50 3.21 -4.14 3.30
N LYS A 51 3.45 -5.37 3.74
CA LYS A 51 2.95 -5.86 5.04
C LYS A 51 3.58 -5.11 6.21
N GLY A 52 4.85 -4.72 6.10
CA GLY A 52 5.51 -3.80 7.04
C GLY A 52 4.85 -2.42 7.02
N GLY A 53 4.59 -1.88 5.84
CA GLY A 53 3.87 -0.61 5.67
C GLY A 53 2.47 -0.63 6.27
N LEU A 54 1.75 -1.73 6.07
CA LEU A 54 0.43 -1.94 6.67
C LEU A 54 0.49 -1.91 8.20
N GLU A 55 1.50 -2.53 8.82
CA GLU A 55 1.67 -2.50 10.27
C GLU A 55 1.89 -1.07 10.79
N PHE A 56 2.69 -0.23 10.12
CA PHE A 56 2.82 1.19 10.51
C PHE A 56 1.48 1.92 10.47
N ALA A 57 0.69 1.71 9.44
CA ALA A 57 -0.65 2.30 9.33
C ALA A 57 -1.57 1.83 10.48
N LEU A 58 -1.51 0.55 10.84
CA LEU A 58 -2.29 -0.01 11.94
C LEU A 58 -1.83 0.50 13.32
N GLN A 59 -0.53 0.74 13.51
CA GLN A 59 -0.02 1.38 14.74
C GLN A 59 -0.53 2.82 14.87
N LEU A 60 -0.55 3.59 13.79
CA LEU A 60 -1.15 4.93 13.78
C LEU A 60 -2.66 4.88 14.06
N LYS A 61 -3.35 3.87 13.53
CA LYS A 61 -4.77 3.64 13.85
C LYS A 61 -4.96 3.37 15.34
N ASP A 62 -4.17 2.47 15.93
CA ASP A 62 -4.26 2.14 17.35
C ASP A 62 -3.98 3.34 18.25
N GLN A 63 -3.02 4.18 17.87
CA GLN A 63 -2.57 5.31 18.69
C GLN A 63 -3.42 6.58 18.50
N TYR A 64 -3.85 6.87 17.27
CA TYR A 64 -4.51 8.14 16.93
C TYR A 64 -5.93 7.96 16.37
N GLY A 65 -6.42 6.73 16.25
CA GLY A 65 -7.75 6.46 15.69
C GLY A 65 -7.84 6.69 14.18
N ALA A 66 -6.72 6.56 13.46
CA ALA A 66 -6.71 6.75 12.01
C ALA A 66 -7.64 5.77 11.28
N HIS A 67 -8.20 6.19 10.15
CA HIS A 67 -8.93 5.32 9.23
C HIS A 67 -7.94 4.75 8.20
N VAL A 68 -7.84 3.43 8.12
CA VAL A 68 -6.90 2.74 7.24
C VAL A 68 -7.64 2.05 6.09
N THR A 69 -7.32 2.48 4.88
CA THR A 69 -7.78 1.85 3.63
C THR A 69 -6.62 1.11 2.98
N VAL A 70 -6.83 -0.12 2.52
CA VAL A 70 -5.88 -0.81 1.64
C VAL A 70 -6.38 -0.82 0.21
N ILE A 71 -5.46 -0.67 -0.74
CA ILE A 71 -5.74 -0.80 -2.17
C ILE A 71 -4.70 -1.70 -2.83
N THR A 72 -5.14 -2.58 -3.71
CA THR A 72 -4.27 -3.37 -4.58
C THR A 72 -4.74 -3.29 -6.03
N MET A 73 -3.80 -3.13 -6.96
CA MET A 73 -4.07 -3.29 -8.39
C MET A 73 -3.62 -4.69 -8.82
N GLY A 74 -4.57 -5.51 -9.26
CA GLY A 74 -4.24 -6.89 -9.59
C GLY A 74 -5.39 -7.68 -10.20
N LEU A 75 -5.15 -8.98 -10.36
CA LEU A 75 -6.16 -9.93 -10.76
C LEU A 75 -7.17 -10.19 -9.63
N PRO A 76 -8.37 -10.71 -9.92
CA PRO A 76 -9.41 -10.98 -8.90
C PRO A 76 -8.91 -11.82 -7.70
N GLN A 77 -7.93 -12.70 -7.92
CA GLN A 77 -7.34 -13.52 -6.85
C GLN A 77 -6.59 -12.70 -5.78
N ALA A 78 -6.25 -11.45 -6.05
CA ALA A 78 -5.64 -10.55 -5.07
C ALA A 78 -6.63 -10.17 -3.93
N ASP A 79 -7.92 -10.56 -4.03
CA ASP A 79 -8.86 -10.53 -2.91
C ASP A 79 -8.29 -11.21 -1.66
N ALA A 80 -7.49 -12.25 -1.81
CA ALA A 80 -6.91 -13.00 -0.68
C ALA A 80 -6.05 -12.11 0.23
N ILE A 81 -5.17 -11.26 -0.32
CA ILE A 81 -4.35 -10.35 0.50
C ILE A 81 -5.17 -9.19 1.09
N LEU A 82 -6.26 -8.81 0.45
CA LEU A 82 -7.20 -7.82 1.00
C LEU A 82 -7.96 -8.41 2.20
N ARG A 83 -8.37 -9.69 2.15
CA ARG A 83 -8.94 -10.41 3.30
C ARG A 83 -7.94 -10.52 4.44
N GLU A 84 -6.68 -10.80 4.13
CA GLU A 84 -5.61 -10.78 5.13
C GLU A 84 -5.49 -9.41 5.81
N ALA A 85 -5.46 -8.32 5.05
CA ALA A 85 -5.40 -6.96 5.58
C ALA A 85 -6.63 -6.62 6.44
N LEU A 86 -7.84 -7.01 6.02
CA LEU A 86 -9.07 -6.86 6.81
C LEU A 86 -8.99 -7.63 8.13
N ALA A 87 -8.44 -8.84 8.11
CA ALA A 87 -8.22 -9.66 9.32
C ALA A 87 -7.16 -9.05 10.26
N MET A 88 -6.19 -8.30 9.73
CA MET A 88 -5.21 -7.54 10.51
C MET A 88 -5.81 -6.27 11.13
N GLY A 89 -6.94 -5.77 10.63
CA GLY A 89 -7.69 -4.69 11.27
C GLY A 89 -7.85 -3.40 10.47
N VAL A 90 -7.69 -3.42 9.14
CA VAL A 90 -7.99 -2.26 8.30
C VAL A 90 -9.50 -1.97 8.24
N ASP A 91 -9.87 -0.75 7.89
CA ASP A 91 -11.26 -0.32 7.85
C ASP A 91 -11.91 -0.55 6.49
N ARG A 92 -11.15 -0.47 5.41
CA ARG A 92 -11.64 -0.53 4.04
C ARG A 92 -10.65 -1.24 3.13
N ALA A 93 -11.14 -2.00 2.15
CA ALA A 93 -10.32 -2.74 1.20
C ALA A 93 -10.84 -2.53 -0.23
N ILE A 94 -9.93 -2.22 -1.16
CA ILE A 94 -10.24 -1.91 -2.55
C ILE A 94 -9.38 -2.79 -3.46
N LEU A 95 -10.06 -3.51 -4.35
CA LEU A 95 -9.45 -4.24 -5.47
C LEU A 95 -9.62 -3.42 -6.75
N LEU A 96 -8.55 -2.83 -7.24
CA LEU A 96 -8.52 -2.18 -8.54
C LEU A 96 -8.19 -3.25 -9.60
N THR A 97 -9.19 -3.64 -10.39
CA THR A 97 -9.06 -4.72 -11.38
C THR A 97 -9.87 -4.42 -12.63
N ASP A 98 -9.20 -4.44 -13.77
CA ASP A 98 -9.80 -4.27 -15.10
C ASP A 98 -8.85 -4.89 -16.13
N ARG A 99 -9.40 -5.40 -17.23
CA ARG A 99 -8.58 -5.87 -18.37
C ARG A 99 -7.73 -4.76 -18.98
N LYS A 100 -8.21 -3.51 -18.97
CA LYS A 100 -7.49 -2.32 -19.43
C LYS A 100 -6.21 -2.04 -18.63
N LEU A 101 -6.12 -2.50 -17.38
CA LEU A 101 -4.95 -2.32 -16.51
C LEU A 101 -3.90 -3.41 -16.72
N GLY A 102 -4.22 -4.45 -17.50
CA GLY A 102 -3.32 -5.57 -17.74
C GLY A 102 -2.05 -5.19 -18.54
N GLY A 103 -0.91 -5.83 -18.20
CA GLY A 103 0.37 -5.59 -18.85
C GLY A 103 1.04 -4.26 -18.50
N ALA A 104 0.63 -3.62 -17.41
CA ALA A 104 1.21 -2.38 -16.91
C ALA A 104 2.64 -2.59 -16.41
N ASP A 105 3.56 -1.73 -16.82
CA ASP A 105 4.88 -1.57 -16.20
C ASP A 105 4.79 -0.68 -14.93
N SER A 106 5.93 -0.29 -14.35
CA SER A 106 5.93 0.56 -13.15
C SER A 106 5.29 1.93 -13.37
N LEU A 107 5.44 2.53 -14.56
CA LEU A 107 4.85 3.83 -14.88
C LEU A 107 3.33 3.75 -15.03
N ALA A 108 2.83 2.79 -15.80
CA ALA A 108 1.39 2.61 -15.99
C ALA A 108 0.71 2.14 -14.67
N THR A 109 1.41 1.34 -13.86
CA THR A 109 0.94 0.93 -12.52
C THR A 109 0.80 2.12 -11.59
N SER A 110 1.84 2.95 -11.48
CA SER A 110 1.82 4.15 -10.62
C SER A 110 0.80 5.18 -11.09
N SER A 111 0.64 5.36 -12.41
CA SER A 111 -0.40 6.23 -13.01
C SER A 111 -1.81 5.77 -12.63
N SER A 112 -2.08 4.46 -12.72
CA SER A 112 -3.37 3.86 -12.39
C SER A 112 -3.69 4.00 -10.90
N LEU A 113 -2.71 3.69 -10.03
CA LEU A 113 -2.87 3.84 -8.57
C LEU A 113 -3.05 5.31 -8.19
N ALA A 114 -2.24 6.23 -8.74
CA ALA A 114 -2.43 7.66 -8.51
C ALA A 114 -3.80 8.16 -8.98
N GLY A 115 -4.30 7.65 -10.10
CA GLY A 115 -5.64 7.93 -10.58
C GLY A 115 -6.74 7.49 -9.61
N ALA A 116 -6.58 6.33 -8.97
CA ALA A 116 -7.48 5.88 -7.90
C ALA A 116 -7.36 6.78 -6.66
N LEU A 117 -6.13 7.08 -6.24
CA LEU A 117 -5.85 7.89 -5.05
C LEU A 117 -6.39 9.32 -5.16
N ARG A 118 -6.39 9.93 -6.36
CA ARG A 118 -6.99 11.27 -6.59
C ARG A 118 -8.48 11.33 -6.26
N THR A 119 -9.17 10.22 -6.29
CA THR A 119 -10.61 10.14 -5.97
C THR A 119 -10.89 9.92 -4.48
N MET A 120 -9.86 9.92 -3.64
CA MET A 120 -9.93 9.59 -2.22
C MET A 120 -9.29 10.68 -1.36
N ASP A 121 -9.76 10.83 -0.12
CA ASP A 121 -9.09 11.66 0.89
C ASP A 121 -7.96 10.86 1.55
N TYR A 122 -6.78 11.47 1.66
CA TYR A 122 -5.63 10.89 2.36
C TYR A 122 -4.79 11.97 3.05
N ASP A 123 -4.20 11.60 4.17
CA ASP A 123 -3.19 12.37 4.88
C ASP A 123 -1.81 11.67 4.80
N LEU A 124 -1.81 10.33 4.68
CA LEU A 124 -0.61 9.53 4.48
C LEU A 124 -0.88 8.41 3.47
N ILE A 125 0.00 8.28 2.49
CA ILE A 125 0.05 7.12 1.61
C ILE A 125 1.27 6.27 1.99
N VAL A 126 1.06 4.97 2.13
CA VAL A 126 2.11 4.01 2.49
C VAL A 126 2.23 2.96 1.41
N THR A 127 3.45 2.68 0.97
CA THR A 127 3.79 1.56 0.09
C THR A 127 4.94 0.78 0.70
N GLY A 128 5.16 -0.46 0.28
CA GLY A 128 6.46 -1.09 0.48
C GLY A 128 7.55 -0.37 -0.33
N ARG A 129 8.80 -0.58 0.04
CA ARG A 129 9.94 -0.10 -0.73
C ARG A 129 9.89 -0.63 -2.17
N GLN A 130 9.66 -1.94 -2.32
CA GLN A 130 9.58 -2.62 -3.61
C GLN A 130 8.77 -3.91 -3.50
N ALA A 131 8.33 -4.44 -4.64
CA ALA A 131 7.76 -5.78 -4.73
C ALA A 131 8.87 -6.79 -5.02
N ILE A 132 8.88 -7.92 -4.29
CA ILE A 132 9.94 -8.95 -4.40
C ILE A 132 9.97 -9.69 -5.75
N ASP A 133 8.93 -9.55 -6.56
CA ASP A 133 8.85 -10.14 -7.91
C ASP A 133 9.39 -9.25 -9.02
N GLY A 134 9.43 -7.93 -8.81
CA GLY A 134 9.84 -6.98 -9.84
C GLY A 134 11.04 -6.12 -9.48
N ASP A 135 11.32 -5.94 -8.20
CA ASP A 135 12.50 -5.26 -7.61
C ASP A 135 12.81 -3.84 -8.14
N THR A 136 11.80 -3.12 -8.66
CA THR A 136 12.04 -1.80 -9.28
C THR A 136 12.18 -0.66 -8.26
N ALA A 137 11.54 -0.74 -7.10
CA ALA A 137 11.46 0.30 -6.08
C ALA A 137 10.96 1.67 -6.60
N GLN A 138 10.20 1.69 -7.70
CA GLN A 138 9.80 2.91 -8.41
C GLN A 138 8.35 3.32 -8.16
N VAL A 139 7.44 2.37 -7.94
CA VAL A 139 5.99 2.64 -7.95
C VAL A 139 5.59 3.65 -6.86
N GLY A 140 6.09 3.51 -5.62
CA GLY A 140 5.81 4.47 -4.55
C GLY A 140 6.24 5.90 -4.88
N PRO A 141 7.53 6.16 -5.21
CA PRO A 141 8.00 7.48 -5.63
C PRO A 141 7.25 8.06 -6.83
N GLN A 142 6.92 7.23 -7.84
CA GLN A 142 6.15 7.67 -9.00
C GLN A 142 4.71 8.07 -8.64
N ILE A 143 4.06 7.35 -7.71
CA ILE A 143 2.73 7.75 -7.20
C ILE A 143 2.82 9.14 -6.57
N ALA A 144 3.82 9.40 -5.73
CA ALA A 144 3.99 10.70 -5.10
C ALA A 144 4.19 11.82 -6.13
N GLU A 145 5.00 11.60 -7.17
CA GLU A 145 5.20 12.54 -8.27
C GLU A 145 3.88 12.79 -9.04
N HIS A 146 3.12 11.75 -9.35
CA HIS A 146 1.82 11.89 -10.00
C HIS A 146 0.79 12.67 -9.18
N LEU A 147 0.92 12.66 -7.85
CA LEU A 147 0.01 13.36 -6.92
C LEU A 147 0.54 14.72 -6.48
N ASP A 148 1.76 15.10 -6.89
CA ASP A 148 2.46 16.33 -6.47
C ASP A 148 2.54 16.47 -4.95
N ILE A 149 2.94 15.38 -4.26
CA ILE A 149 3.11 15.33 -2.81
C ILE A 149 4.53 14.92 -2.43
N PRO A 150 5.06 15.40 -1.27
CA PRO A 150 6.36 14.97 -0.79
C PRO A 150 6.39 13.47 -0.49
N GLN A 151 7.58 12.84 -0.68
CA GLN A 151 7.79 11.45 -0.36
C GLN A 151 9.10 11.21 0.41
N VAL A 152 9.10 10.17 1.27
CA VAL A 152 10.30 9.66 1.93
C VAL A 152 10.39 8.16 1.72
N SER A 153 11.47 7.73 1.04
CA SER A 153 11.74 6.31 0.77
C SER A 153 12.60 5.66 1.87
N TYR A 154 12.53 4.34 1.95
CA TYR A 154 13.33 3.50 2.86
C TYR A 154 13.09 3.81 4.34
N LEU A 155 11.83 3.92 4.72
CA LEU A 155 11.42 4.23 6.09
C LEU A 155 11.70 3.08 7.04
N GLU A 156 12.33 3.40 8.19
CA GLU A 156 12.57 2.48 9.30
C GLU A 156 11.74 2.81 10.55
N ALA A 157 11.39 4.08 10.75
CA ALA A 157 10.58 4.52 11.88
C ALA A 157 9.76 5.75 11.52
N LEU A 158 8.59 5.86 12.15
CA LEU A 158 7.64 6.94 11.95
C LEU A 158 7.06 7.37 13.30
N GLU A 159 7.03 8.67 13.55
CA GLU A 159 6.31 9.31 14.65
C GLU A 159 5.40 10.39 14.07
N PHE A 160 4.23 10.58 14.66
CA PHE A 160 3.29 11.62 14.28
C PHE A 160 3.02 12.55 15.46
N ASP A 161 2.99 13.84 15.23
CA ASP A 161 2.79 14.86 16.28
C ASP A 161 1.35 14.98 16.78
N GLY A 162 0.43 14.18 16.20
CA GLY A 162 -1.00 14.22 16.51
C GLY A 162 -1.76 15.36 15.82
N GLN A 163 -1.12 16.13 14.94
CA GLN A 163 -1.71 17.27 14.24
C GLN A 163 -1.51 17.20 12.71
N LYS A 164 -0.26 17.27 12.25
CA LYS A 164 0.05 17.42 10.82
C LYS A 164 1.40 16.85 10.41
N THR A 165 2.39 16.83 11.30
CA THR A 165 3.78 16.59 10.95
C THR A 165 4.21 15.18 11.34
N PHE A 166 4.83 14.50 10.39
CA PHE A 166 5.51 13.22 10.61
C PHE A 166 7.00 13.44 10.80
N THR A 167 7.59 12.82 11.82
CA THR A 167 9.04 12.67 11.99
C THR A 167 9.41 11.27 11.51
N LEU A 168 10.23 11.21 10.47
CA LEU A 168 10.52 10.01 9.70
C LEU A 168 12.01 9.67 9.79
N ARG A 169 12.34 8.41 10.13
CA ARG A 169 13.71 7.91 10.04
C ARG A 169 13.87 7.08 8.77
N LYS A 170 14.68 7.59 7.87
CA LYS A 170 15.02 7.00 6.58
C LYS A 170 16.37 6.30 6.66
N GLN A 171 16.46 5.05 6.20
CA GLN A 171 17.72 4.33 6.03
C GLN A 171 18.56 4.94 4.90
N THR A 172 19.89 4.99 5.12
CA THR A 172 20.90 5.33 4.12
C THR A 172 22.02 4.27 4.15
N GLU A 173 22.94 4.31 3.19
CA GLU A 173 24.06 3.35 3.14
C GLU A 173 24.90 3.35 4.41
N ASP A 174 25.18 4.54 4.97
CA ASP A 174 26.07 4.72 6.14
C ASP A 174 25.31 4.99 7.45
N GLY A 175 23.99 4.78 7.50
CA GLY A 175 23.23 5.05 8.71
C GLY A 175 21.78 5.44 8.43
N TYR A 176 21.34 6.58 8.98
CA TYR A 176 19.97 7.07 8.79
C TYR A 176 19.89 8.59 8.76
N GLN A 177 18.82 9.11 8.17
CA GLN A 177 18.44 10.51 8.23
C GLN A 177 17.10 10.65 8.97
N VAL A 178 16.95 11.72 9.75
CA VAL A 178 15.69 12.10 10.37
C VAL A 178 15.11 13.30 9.62
N LEU A 179 13.91 13.15 9.11
CA LEU A 179 13.23 14.14 8.29
C LEU A 179 11.88 14.49 8.92
N GLN A 180 11.45 15.74 8.76
CA GLN A 180 10.08 16.16 9.09
C GLN A 180 9.33 16.48 7.82
N VAL A 181 8.12 15.93 7.69
CA VAL A 181 7.25 16.10 6.52
C VAL A 181 5.83 16.33 7.00
N ASP A 182 5.18 17.32 6.42
CA ASP A 182 3.76 17.58 6.68
C ASP A 182 2.86 16.70 5.81
N ALA A 183 1.70 16.34 6.34
CA ALA A 183 0.63 15.72 5.55
C ALA A 183 0.04 16.70 4.51
N PRO A 184 -0.39 16.25 3.32
CA PRO A 184 -0.29 14.87 2.85
C PRO A 184 1.11 14.50 2.35
N CYS A 185 1.52 13.24 2.56
CA CYS A 185 2.80 12.74 2.07
C CYS A 185 2.72 11.23 1.76
N LEU A 186 3.76 10.72 1.06
CA LEU A 186 3.92 9.29 0.80
C LEU A 186 5.21 8.78 1.45
N VAL A 187 5.15 7.57 2.01
CA VAL A 187 6.33 6.88 2.53
C VAL A 187 6.47 5.48 1.92
N THR A 188 7.71 5.06 1.65
CA THR A 188 7.98 3.66 1.29
C THR A 188 8.71 2.96 2.43
N VAL A 189 8.25 1.78 2.83
CA VAL A 189 8.64 1.09 4.08
C VAL A 189 9.49 -0.14 3.79
N LEU A 190 10.47 -0.39 4.66
CA LEU A 190 11.27 -1.60 4.66
C LEU A 190 10.59 -2.71 5.47
N ALA A 191 10.59 -3.96 5.00
CA ALA A 191 10.05 -5.10 5.73
C ALA A 191 10.71 -5.30 7.10
N SER A 192 11.99 -4.91 7.21
CA SER A 192 12.75 -4.98 8.47
C SER A 192 12.39 -3.92 9.50
N ALA A 193 11.64 -2.88 9.10
CA ALA A 193 11.35 -1.71 9.93
C ALA A 193 10.45 -2.05 11.13
N VAL A 194 9.50 -2.95 10.93
CA VAL A 194 8.52 -3.33 11.95
C VAL A 194 8.08 -4.78 11.77
N LYS A 195 7.82 -5.47 12.88
CA LYS A 195 7.26 -6.83 12.83
C LYS A 195 5.73 -6.73 12.69
N PRO A 196 5.14 -7.20 11.57
CA PRO A 196 3.70 -7.19 11.39
C PRO A 196 2.98 -8.01 12.47
N ARG A 197 1.81 -7.52 12.89
CA ARG A 197 0.93 -8.25 13.80
C ARG A 197 0.37 -9.50 13.18
N TYR A 198 0.05 -10.48 14.02
CA TYR A 198 -0.70 -11.65 13.58
C TYR A 198 -2.20 -11.32 13.50
N MET A 199 -2.86 -11.96 12.54
CA MET A 199 -4.33 -11.99 12.50
C MET A 199 -4.85 -12.77 13.72
N ASN A 200 -5.91 -12.28 14.35
CA ASN A 200 -6.61 -13.06 15.36
C ASN A 200 -7.76 -13.87 14.71
N VAL A 201 -8.22 -14.93 15.38
CA VAL A 201 -9.25 -15.83 14.85
C VAL A 201 -10.54 -15.08 14.50
N ARG A 202 -10.96 -14.14 15.36
CA ARG A 202 -12.15 -13.32 15.11
C ARG A 202 -11.99 -12.47 13.86
N GLY A 203 -10.85 -11.78 13.70
CA GLY A 203 -10.54 -10.97 12.51
C GLY A 203 -10.55 -11.79 11.22
N ILE A 204 -10.04 -13.04 11.26
CA ILE A 204 -10.07 -13.94 10.10
C ILE A 204 -11.50 -14.27 9.70
N VAL A 205 -12.38 -14.61 10.66
CA VAL A 205 -13.78 -14.93 10.38
C VAL A 205 -14.52 -13.69 9.85
N GLU A 206 -14.40 -12.56 10.56
CA GLU A 206 -15.08 -11.31 10.19
C GLU A 206 -14.61 -10.75 8.84
N ALA A 207 -13.37 -11.00 8.42
CA ALA A 207 -12.84 -10.53 7.15
C ALA A 207 -13.62 -11.06 5.94
N TYR A 208 -14.23 -12.25 6.03
CA TYR A 208 -15.03 -12.82 4.94
C TYR A 208 -16.44 -12.21 4.85
N ASP A 209 -16.96 -11.66 5.96
CA ASP A 209 -18.24 -10.97 5.99
C ASP A 209 -18.13 -9.49 5.55
N ARG A 210 -16.90 -8.97 5.47
CA ARG A 210 -16.65 -7.58 5.08
C ARG A 210 -16.59 -7.43 3.57
N GLU A 211 -17.09 -6.30 3.07
CA GLU A 211 -17.02 -5.96 1.66
C GLU A 211 -15.57 -5.64 1.23
N VAL A 212 -15.17 -6.18 0.08
CA VAL A 212 -14.04 -5.72 -0.71
C VAL A 212 -14.61 -4.97 -1.91
N GLU A 213 -14.38 -3.67 -1.98
CA GLU A 213 -14.83 -2.87 -3.11
C GLU A 213 -14.04 -3.22 -4.36
N VAL A 214 -14.74 -3.47 -5.47
CA VAL A 214 -14.12 -3.73 -6.76
C VAL A 214 -14.23 -2.50 -7.63
N TRP A 215 -13.09 -1.95 -8.04
CA TRP A 215 -12.99 -0.77 -8.90
C TRP A 215 -12.44 -1.16 -10.27
N GLY A 216 -13.08 -0.66 -11.33
CA GLY A 216 -12.59 -0.73 -12.70
C GLY A 216 -11.82 0.52 -13.11
N ALA A 217 -11.34 0.53 -14.35
CA ALA A 217 -10.67 1.69 -14.95
C ALA A 217 -11.60 2.92 -15.10
N ASP A 218 -12.90 2.73 -15.05
CA ASP A 218 -13.91 3.80 -15.09
C ASP A 218 -14.03 4.60 -13.78
N ARG A 219 -13.47 4.09 -12.68
CA ARG A 219 -13.50 4.75 -11.35
C ARG A 219 -12.24 5.50 -10.99
N ILE A 220 -11.23 5.54 -11.87
CA ILE A 220 -9.96 6.18 -11.61
C ILE A 220 -9.79 7.44 -12.47
N ASP A 221 -9.20 8.48 -11.90
CA ASP A 221 -8.92 9.75 -12.59
C ASP A 221 -7.56 9.71 -13.28
N VAL A 222 -7.52 9.08 -14.47
CA VAL A 222 -6.34 8.97 -15.32
C VAL A 222 -6.74 8.78 -16.77
N ALA A 223 -5.95 9.32 -17.70
CA ALA A 223 -6.17 9.16 -19.12
C ALA A 223 -5.93 7.70 -19.57
N GLU A 224 -6.75 7.19 -20.50
CA GLU A 224 -6.68 5.79 -20.95
C GLU A 224 -5.34 5.42 -21.62
N ASP A 225 -4.65 6.38 -22.22
CA ASP A 225 -3.34 6.20 -22.83
C ASP A 225 -2.19 6.08 -21.82
N LYS A 226 -2.47 6.26 -20.53
CA LYS A 226 -1.49 6.17 -19.40
C LYS A 226 -1.66 4.91 -18.55
N ILE A 227 -2.57 4.02 -18.92
CA ILE A 227 -2.83 2.79 -18.15
C ILE A 227 -2.53 1.53 -18.95
N GLY A 228 -2.36 0.42 -18.22
CA GLY A 228 -2.15 -0.90 -18.81
C GLY A 228 -0.98 -0.96 -19.77
N LYS A 229 -1.06 -1.84 -20.77
CA LYS A 229 -0.02 -2.01 -21.77
C LYS A 229 0.20 -0.76 -22.62
N THR A 230 -0.84 0.00 -22.91
CA THR A 230 -0.76 1.22 -23.72
C THR A 230 0.03 2.32 -23.03
N GLY A 231 -0.11 2.44 -21.70
CA GLY A 231 0.63 3.41 -20.89
C GLY A 231 2.04 2.97 -20.47
N SER A 232 2.50 1.80 -20.96
CA SER A 232 3.77 1.17 -20.56
C SER A 232 4.86 1.38 -21.60
N PRO A 233 5.82 2.30 -21.39
CA PRO A 233 6.92 2.52 -22.35
C PRO A 233 7.92 1.36 -22.42
N THR A 234 7.91 0.43 -21.48
CA THR A 234 8.85 -0.71 -21.40
C THR A 234 8.23 -2.04 -21.82
N SER A 235 7.02 -2.06 -22.36
CA SER A 235 6.29 -3.27 -22.76
C SER A 235 6.41 -3.58 -24.25
#